data_634a4ac64b51d94d37c9c1fea2624dac
#
_entry.id   634a4ac64b51d94d37c9c1fea2624dac
#
_cell.length_a   1.000
_cell.length_b   1.000
_cell.length_c   1.000
_cell.angle_alpha   90.00
_cell.angle_beta   90.00
_cell.angle_gamma   90.00
#
_symmetry.space_group_name_H-M   'P 1'
#
loop_
_entity.id
_entity.type
_entity.pdbx_description
1 polymer ?
#
loop_
_entity_poly.entity_id
_entity_poly.type
_entity_poly.pdbx_seq_one_letter_code
_entity_poly.pdbx_strand_id
1 'polypeptide(L)'
;MNLHRIGRTAKISVVSVAMVLGLASCSLDYTAGYVYMTTNKSNPGVIDQYSIDFDSGSLSQIGTPVAAGNNPVTLVAAPNGQFVYVINQGDSTVQEFAVQGDGTLASQHVYATGGAHPAAVAIDPQGAFLYVTNSYAAGASTGTGVVSIFPVNADNSLGTPLTPQPVGIKPVGITVSYFNHFVYVVEQQTTTTGLILGFSQNTTTGALTPVSGTTISGTAGNSVVTGFAAGVVPSAIAEEPPSRSIYVTDQAANHLIGFTVLPAGGLLPMVNGPFATGLFPANLTIDPTGKLIYVVNYNGSTVEGYMIDEATGTASGAVGAFATGTGTGPTCVAVDPALGDFLYTSNSLDNTVTGERLSPNTGGLQGVQNSPFNGSAAPTCLAVVPNGPHATQTIIP
;
A
#
# COMPACT_ATOMS: atom_id res chain seq x y z
N MET A 1 -23.65 96.15 -27.30
CA MET A 1 -23.45 95.13 -28.27
C MET A 1 -22.01 94.66 -28.26
N ASN A 2 -21.73 93.55 -27.71
CA ASN A 2 -20.60 92.69 -27.85
C ASN A 2 -20.39 91.82 -26.57
N LEU A 3 -20.68 90.57 -26.70
CA LEU A 3 -20.47 89.53 -25.69
C LEU A 3 -18.99 89.15 -25.60
N HIS A 4 -18.43 89.28 -24.39
CA HIS A 4 -17.17 88.59 -24.10
C HIS A 4 -17.39 87.23 -23.44
N ARG A 5 -16.98 86.24 -24.11
CA ARG A 5 -16.90 84.84 -23.63
C ARG A 5 -15.73 84.75 -22.66
N ILE A 6 -16.01 84.39 -21.43
CA ILE A 6 -14.98 83.98 -20.49
C ILE A 6 -14.95 82.47 -20.51
N GLY A 7 -13.85 81.93 -21.08
CA GLY A 7 -13.58 80.53 -21.04
C GLY A 7 -12.95 80.14 -19.69
N ARG A 8 -13.64 79.30 -18.94
CA ARG A 8 -13.07 78.64 -17.75
C ARG A 8 -12.58 77.24 -18.17
N THR A 9 -11.25 77.12 -18.24
CA THR A 9 -10.60 75.82 -18.35
C THR A 9 -10.64 75.14 -16.98
N ALA A 10 -11.51 74.15 -16.83
CA ALA A 10 -11.50 73.25 -15.70
C ALA A 10 -10.37 72.23 -15.89
N LYS A 11 -9.36 72.29 -15.10
CA LYS A 11 -8.35 71.23 -14.99
C LYS A 11 -8.97 70.05 -14.24
N ILE A 12 -9.31 68.99 -14.92
CA ILE A 12 -9.69 67.72 -14.32
C ILE A 12 -8.38 67.00 -13.92
N SER A 13 -8.10 67.02 -12.64
CA SER A 13 -7.04 66.17 -12.09
C SER A 13 -7.59 64.74 -12.00
N VAL A 14 -7.16 63.91 -12.92
CA VAL A 14 -7.39 62.45 -12.81
C VAL A 14 -6.46 61.91 -11.74
N VAL A 15 -6.99 61.71 -10.55
CA VAL A 15 -6.30 60.92 -9.52
C VAL A 15 -6.43 59.45 -9.90
N SER A 16 -5.38 58.92 -10.49
CA SER A 16 -5.26 57.48 -10.74
C SER A 16 -5.04 56.77 -9.40
N VAL A 17 -6.12 56.30 -8.78
CA VAL A 17 -6.02 55.34 -7.68
C VAL A 17 -5.59 54.00 -8.31
N ALA A 18 -4.30 53.73 -8.30
CA ALA A 18 -3.80 52.40 -8.54
C ALA A 18 -4.28 51.52 -7.38
N MET A 19 -5.42 50.82 -7.57
CA MET A 19 -5.76 49.67 -6.76
C MET A 19 -4.72 48.60 -7.06
N VAL A 20 -3.72 48.48 -6.21
CA VAL A 20 -2.91 47.29 -6.09
C VAL A 20 -3.85 46.23 -5.49
N LEU A 21 -4.61 45.59 -6.33
CA LEU A 21 -5.17 44.28 -6.02
C LEU A 21 -3.95 43.37 -5.82
N GLY A 22 -3.51 43.23 -4.59
CA GLY A 22 -2.72 42.10 -4.17
C GLY A 22 -3.53 40.85 -4.53
N LEU A 23 -3.22 40.27 -5.69
CA LEU A 23 -3.51 38.89 -5.92
C LEU A 23 -2.69 38.16 -4.87
N ALA A 24 -3.25 37.98 -3.66
CA ALA A 24 -2.95 36.81 -2.90
C ALA A 24 -3.30 35.67 -3.86
N SER A 25 -2.31 35.17 -4.59
CA SER A 25 -2.40 33.86 -5.16
C SER A 25 -2.60 32.97 -3.94
N CYS A 26 -3.85 32.67 -3.59
CA CYS A 26 -4.11 31.37 -2.98
C CYS A 26 -3.51 30.41 -3.98
N SER A 27 -2.30 29.96 -3.74
CA SER A 27 -1.88 28.68 -4.23
C SER A 27 -2.90 27.73 -3.64
N LEU A 28 -3.92 27.37 -4.42
CA LEU A 28 -4.71 26.21 -4.11
C LEU A 28 -3.67 25.13 -3.93
N ASP A 29 -3.58 24.60 -2.73
CA ASP A 29 -2.69 23.48 -2.45
C ASP A 29 -3.30 22.30 -3.17
N TYR A 30 -2.78 22.01 -4.37
CA TYR A 30 -3.20 20.88 -5.21
C TYR A 30 -2.51 19.60 -4.77
N THR A 31 -2.44 19.36 -3.48
CA THR A 31 -1.92 18.11 -2.95
C THR A 31 -2.99 17.03 -3.06
N ALA A 32 -2.79 16.03 -3.94
CA ALA A 32 -3.70 14.89 -4.10
C ALA A 32 -3.66 13.97 -2.89
N GLY A 33 -2.47 13.77 -2.32
CA GLY A 33 -2.23 12.85 -1.22
C GLY A 33 -0.79 12.91 -0.75
N TYR A 34 -0.43 11.93 0.04
CA TYR A 34 0.89 11.81 0.65
C TYR A 34 1.46 10.42 0.44
N VAL A 35 2.77 10.34 0.17
CA VAL A 35 3.52 9.09 0.15
C VAL A 35 4.37 9.01 1.41
N TYR A 36 4.25 7.92 2.14
CA TYR A 36 5.09 7.59 3.29
C TYR A 36 5.92 6.37 2.97
N MET A 37 7.23 6.48 3.10
CA MET A 37 8.18 5.42 2.75
C MET A 37 9.05 5.06 3.94
N THR A 38 8.98 3.81 4.37
CA THR A 38 9.85 3.28 5.43
C THR A 38 11.24 2.96 4.89
N THR A 39 12.26 3.24 5.70
CA THR A 39 13.65 2.97 5.36
C THR A 39 14.39 2.39 6.55
N ASN A 40 15.36 1.52 6.31
CA ASN A 40 16.11 0.84 7.37
C ASN A 40 17.61 1.16 7.39
N LYS A 41 18.01 2.31 6.84
CA LYS A 41 19.40 2.79 6.82
C LYS A 41 20.03 2.89 8.20
N SER A 42 19.24 3.34 9.18
CA SER A 42 19.67 3.60 10.54
C SER A 42 18.94 2.68 11.50
N ASN A 43 19.45 2.57 12.71
CA ASN A 43 18.77 1.90 13.81
C ASN A 43 18.56 2.93 14.95
N PRO A 44 17.35 3.45 15.17
CA PRO A 44 16.07 3.10 14.49
C PRO A 44 16.03 3.54 13.00
N GLY A 45 15.09 2.93 12.25
CA GLY A 45 14.76 3.35 10.88
C GLY A 45 14.00 4.68 10.85
N VAL A 46 13.68 5.15 9.65
CA VAL A 46 12.90 6.39 9.48
C VAL A 46 11.78 6.23 8.44
N ILE A 47 10.87 7.17 8.45
CA ILE A 47 9.81 7.31 7.44
C ILE A 47 10.06 8.62 6.69
N ASP A 48 10.31 8.52 5.40
CA ASP A 48 10.31 9.67 4.49
C ASP A 48 8.88 10.05 4.15
N GLN A 49 8.62 11.34 3.97
CA GLN A 49 7.29 11.90 3.80
C GLN A 49 7.28 12.81 2.57
N TYR A 50 6.31 12.61 1.69
CA TYR A 50 6.15 13.39 0.46
C TYR A 50 4.70 13.78 0.25
N SER A 51 4.47 14.97 -0.30
CA SER A 51 3.19 15.36 -0.91
C SER A 51 3.18 15.01 -2.39
N ILE A 52 2.01 14.63 -2.90
CA ILE A 52 1.75 14.34 -4.31
C ILE A 52 1.11 15.57 -4.95
N ASP A 53 1.74 16.13 -5.97
CA ASP A 53 1.14 17.17 -6.79
C ASP A 53 -0.04 16.59 -7.60
N PHE A 54 -1.20 17.22 -7.50
CA PHE A 54 -2.45 16.74 -8.07
C PHE A 54 -2.41 16.57 -9.60
N ASP A 55 -1.78 17.51 -10.30
CA ASP A 55 -1.78 17.51 -11.76
C ASP A 55 -0.70 16.63 -12.35
N SER A 56 0.49 16.61 -11.74
CA SER A 56 1.67 15.96 -12.31
C SER A 56 2.03 14.64 -11.67
N GLY A 57 1.57 14.36 -10.44
CA GLY A 57 2.01 13.22 -9.63
C GLY A 57 3.44 13.35 -9.10
N SER A 58 4.05 14.53 -9.27
CA SER A 58 5.41 14.79 -8.80
C SER A 58 5.44 14.80 -7.27
N LEU A 59 6.50 14.22 -6.68
CA LEU A 59 6.67 14.19 -5.23
C LEU A 59 7.52 15.38 -4.74
N SER A 60 7.04 16.00 -3.67
CA SER A 60 7.80 17.00 -2.92
C SER A 60 7.96 16.53 -1.48
N GLN A 61 9.19 16.49 -0.99
CA GLN A 61 9.45 16.10 0.40
C GLN A 61 8.81 17.12 1.35
N ILE A 62 8.07 16.62 2.36
CA ILE A 62 7.46 17.43 3.41
C ILE A 62 8.09 17.10 4.76
N GLY A 63 8.33 18.12 5.57
CA GLY A 63 8.96 17.95 6.87
C GLY A 63 10.35 17.30 6.81
N THR A 64 10.77 16.76 7.94
CA THR A 64 11.96 15.91 8.06
C THR A 64 11.54 14.45 8.22
N PRO A 65 12.38 13.47 7.84
CA PRO A 65 12.08 12.07 8.11
C PRO A 65 11.77 11.81 9.59
N VAL A 66 10.71 11.06 9.85
CA VAL A 66 10.24 10.75 11.21
C VAL A 66 10.82 9.42 11.66
N ALA A 67 11.25 9.33 12.92
CA ALA A 67 11.81 8.11 13.47
C ALA A 67 10.74 6.99 13.55
N ALA A 68 11.06 5.83 13.00
CA ALA A 68 10.36 4.56 13.20
C ALA A 68 11.06 3.73 14.29
N GLY A 69 10.66 2.47 14.47
CA GLY A 69 11.42 1.51 15.26
C GLY A 69 12.57 0.87 14.48
N ASN A 70 13.08 -0.24 15.02
CA ASN A 70 14.19 -0.96 14.41
C ASN A 70 13.71 -1.82 13.23
N ASN A 71 14.39 -1.70 12.09
CA ASN A 71 14.11 -2.43 10.87
C ASN A 71 12.62 -2.36 10.46
N PRO A 72 12.08 -1.17 10.12
CA PRO A 72 10.75 -1.05 9.59
C PRO A 72 10.69 -1.73 8.21
N VAL A 73 9.75 -2.66 8.02
CA VAL A 73 9.67 -3.50 6.81
C VAL A 73 8.48 -3.17 5.93
N THR A 74 7.40 -2.70 6.51
CA THR A 74 6.17 -2.37 5.79
C THR A 74 5.30 -1.43 6.60
N LEU A 75 4.30 -0.85 5.94
CA LEU A 75 3.32 0.03 6.57
C LEU A 75 1.96 -0.10 5.86
N VAL A 76 0.90 0.29 6.55
CA VAL A 76 -0.44 0.38 5.98
C VAL A 76 -1.12 1.66 6.44
N ALA A 77 -1.87 2.29 5.56
CA ALA A 77 -2.73 3.42 5.89
C ALA A 77 -4.08 2.94 6.44
N ALA A 78 -4.60 3.63 7.44
CA ALA A 78 -5.99 3.44 7.85
C ALA A 78 -6.93 3.86 6.71
N PRO A 79 -8.09 3.19 6.51
CA PRO A 79 -9.01 3.53 5.42
C PRO A 79 -9.54 4.96 5.44
N ASN A 80 -9.56 5.60 6.61
CA ASN A 80 -9.95 7.01 6.76
C ASN A 80 -8.84 8.00 6.40
N GLY A 81 -7.63 7.54 6.06
CA GLY A 81 -6.49 8.38 5.70
C GLY A 81 -5.88 9.18 6.85
N GLN A 82 -6.31 8.96 8.10
CA GLN A 82 -5.85 9.77 9.24
C GLN A 82 -4.68 9.16 10.00
N PHE A 83 -4.39 7.87 9.78
CA PHE A 83 -3.35 7.15 10.50
C PHE A 83 -2.57 6.22 9.57
N VAL A 84 -1.32 5.98 9.96
CA VAL A 84 -0.43 5.00 9.33
C VAL A 84 0.14 4.09 10.42
N TYR A 85 0.12 2.78 10.17
CA TYR A 85 0.68 1.77 11.05
C TYR A 85 1.93 1.19 10.42
N VAL A 86 3.07 1.32 11.10
CA VAL A 86 4.39 0.88 10.64
C VAL A 86 4.80 -0.37 11.39
N ILE A 87 5.27 -1.37 10.67
CA ILE A 87 5.72 -2.64 11.23
C ILE A 87 7.24 -2.62 11.39
N ASN A 88 7.70 -2.66 12.64
CA ASN A 88 9.11 -2.68 12.99
C ASN A 88 9.53 -4.13 13.31
N GLN A 89 10.17 -4.78 12.34
CA GLN A 89 10.52 -6.19 12.45
C GLN A 89 11.55 -6.44 13.56
N GLY A 90 12.53 -5.54 13.70
CA GLY A 90 13.60 -5.68 14.69
C GLY A 90 13.12 -5.58 16.15
N ASP A 91 12.07 -4.79 16.37
CA ASP A 91 11.48 -4.59 17.71
C ASP A 91 10.27 -5.48 17.95
N SER A 92 9.75 -6.15 16.93
CA SER A 92 8.48 -6.89 16.98
C SER A 92 7.33 -5.99 17.43
N THR A 93 7.23 -4.79 16.83
CA THR A 93 6.22 -3.78 17.19
C THR A 93 5.43 -3.28 15.99
N VAL A 94 4.24 -2.77 16.27
CA VAL A 94 3.47 -1.85 15.42
C VAL A 94 3.61 -0.46 16.00
N GLN A 95 4.01 0.51 15.20
CA GLN A 95 4.05 1.91 15.59
C GLN A 95 2.98 2.69 14.82
N GLU A 96 2.20 3.43 15.56
CA GLU A 96 1.09 4.24 15.06
C GLU A 96 1.53 5.69 14.86
N PHE A 97 1.13 6.26 13.73
CA PHE A 97 1.37 7.66 13.39
C PHE A 97 0.07 8.32 12.94
N ALA A 98 -0.23 9.49 13.50
CA ALA A 98 -1.31 10.33 13.00
C ALA A 98 -0.82 11.19 11.83
N VAL A 99 -1.62 11.25 10.76
CA VAL A 99 -1.42 12.15 9.62
C VAL A 99 -1.94 13.54 10.01
N GLN A 100 -1.05 14.53 10.01
CA GLN A 100 -1.40 15.91 10.32
C GLN A 100 -2.02 16.61 9.12
N GLY A 101 -2.64 17.77 9.33
CA GLY A 101 -3.29 18.53 8.25
C GLY A 101 -2.36 18.99 7.12
N ASP A 102 -1.06 19.04 7.36
CA ASP A 102 -0.02 19.34 6.37
C ASP A 102 0.62 18.07 5.76
N GLY A 103 0.11 16.88 6.13
CA GLY A 103 0.62 15.59 5.69
C GLY A 103 1.81 15.08 6.49
N THR A 104 2.34 15.82 7.45
CA THR A 104 3.42 15.31 8.29
C THR A 104 2.92 14.28 9.29
N LEU A 105 3.78 13.30 9.64
CA LEU A 105 3.45 12.26 10.59
C LEU A 105 3.83 12.65 12.01
N ALA A 106 2.93 12.39 12.96
CA ALA A 106 3.19 12.50 14.40
C ALA A 106 3.07 11.12 15.05
N SER A 107 4.18 10.63 15.65
CA SER A 107 4.17 9.35 16.39
C SER A 107 3.19 9.42 17.56
N GLN A 108 2.36 8.40 17.69
CA GLN A 108 1.35 8.28 18.76
C GLN A 108 1.73 7.17 19.74
N HIS A 109 1.57 5.93 19.34
CA HIS A 109 1.74 4.76 20.21
C HIS A 109 2.63 3.69 19.55
N VAL A 110 3.21 2.84 20.40
CA VAL A 110 3.95 1.66 20.00
C VAL A 110 3.36 0.45 20.71
N TYR A 111 3.00 -0.57 19.94
CA TYR A 111 2.36 -1.79 20.43
C TYR A 111 3.25 -3.01 20.14
N ALA A 112 3.41 -3.91 21.09
CA ALA A 112 4.03 -5.21 20.81
C ALA A 112 3.11 -6.03 19.90
N THR A 113 3.65 -6.69 18.86
CA THR A 113 2.86 -7.49 17.92
C THR A 113 2.27 -8.75 18.58
N GLY A 114 2.84 -9.21 19.69
CA GLY A 114 2.43 -10.48 20.29
C GLY A 114 2.99 -11.71 19.55
N GLY A 115 3.79 -11.51 18.53
CA GLY A 115 4.64 -12.48 17.84
C GLY A 115 6.07 -11.98 17.75
N ALA A 116 6.92 -12.64 16.95
CA ALA A 116 8.28 -12.23 16.70
C ALA A 116 8.58 -12.14 15.21
N HIS A 117 9.40 -11.17 14.84
CA HIS A 117 9.76 -10.86 13.44
C HIS A 117 8.54 -10.66 12.54
N PRO A 118 7.71 -9.60 12.77
CA PRO A 118 6.59 -9.28 11.91
C PRO A 118 7.06 -9.01 10.47
N ALA A 119 6.25 -9.43 9.48
CA ALA A 119 6.63 -9.41 8.08
C ALA A 119 5.65 -8.68 7.18
N ALA A 120 4.34 -8.76 7.46
CA ALA A 120 3.30 -8.11 6.66
C ALA A 120 2.16 -7.61 7.54
N VAL A 121 1.40 -6.65 7.01
CA VAL A 121 0.27 -6.03 7.70
C VAL A 121 -0.87 -5.79 6.71
N ALA A 122 -2.10 -5.97 7.19
CA ALA A 122 -3.30 -5.54 6.50
C ALA A 122 -4.30 -4.99 7.51
N ILE A 123 -5.08 -4.00 7.10
CA ILE A 123 -6.22 -3.49 7.85
C ILE A 123 -7.50 -3.85 7.11
N ASP A 124 -8.56 -4.17 7.82
CA ASP A 124 -9.81 -4.45 7.15
C ASP A 124 -10.38 -3.16 6.50
N PRO A 125 -11.18 -3.27 5.44
CA PRO A 125 -11.69 -2.11 4.72
C PRO A 125 -12.58 -1.18 5.55
N GLN A 126 -13.15 -1.67 6.64
CA GLN A 126 -13.94 -0.89 7.60
C GLN A 126 -13.04 -0.18 8.63
N GLY A 127 -11.75 -0.52 8.68
CA GLY A 127 -10.81 0.03 9.67
C GLY A 127 -11.05 -0.48 11.09
N ALA A 128 -11.72 -1.62 11.26
CA ALA A 128 -12.06 -2.16 12.57
C ALA A 128 -11.00 -3.09 13.15
N PHE A 129 -10.19 -3.74 12.30
CA PHE A 129 -9.16 -4.70 12.74
C PHE A 129 -7.89 -4.58 11.92
N LEU A 130 -6.75 -4.58 12.61
CA LEU A 130 -5.42 -4.66 12.01
C LEU A 130 -4.85 -6.08 12.22
N TYR A 131 -4.36 -6.68 11.15
CA TYR A 131 -3.76 -8.01 11.13
C TYR A 131 -2.28 -7.92 10.81
N VAL A 132 -1.43 -8.55 11.63
CA VAL A 132 0.02 -8.56 11.45
C VAL A 132 0.53 -9.99 11.42
N THR A 133 1.17 -10.38 10.33
CA THR A 133 1.87 -11.67 10.26
C THR A 133 3.19 -11.58 10.98
N ASN A 134 3.49 -12.58 11.80
CA ASN A 134 4.78 -12.71 12.49
C ASN A 134 5.42 -14.04 12.09
N SER A 135 6.70 -14.02 11.78
CA SER A 135 7.44 -15.22 11.37
C SER A 135 7.48 -16.30 12.46
N TYR A 136 7.38 -15.90 13.72
CA TYR A 136 7.40 -16.79 14.86
C TYR A 136 6.38 -16.39 15.92
N ALA A 137 6.02 -17.32 16.79
CA ALA A 137 5.26 -17.04 18.00
C ALA A 137 6.06 -16.15 18.96
N ALA A 138 5.40 -15.53 19.93
CA ALA A 138 6.03 -14.66 20.93
C ALA A 138 7.16 -15.37 21.68
N GLY A 139 8.32 -14.70 21.73
CA GLY A 139 9.51 -15.23 22.40
C GLY A 139 10.23 -16.35 21.67
N ALA A 140 9.77 -16.74 20.47
CA ALA A 140 10.42 -17.74 19.63
C ALA A 140 11.29 -17.09 18.53
N SER A 141 12.32 -17.80 18.09
CA SER A 141 13.18 -17.46 16.95
C SER A 141 13.18 -18.55 15.87
N THR A 142 12.39 -19.59 16.07
CA THR A 142 12.20 -20.74 15.16
C THR A 142 10.77 -21.24 15.28
N GLY A 143 10.37 -22.12 14.36
CA GLY A 143 9.04 -22.73 14.35
C GLY A 143 8.08 -22.03 13.42
N THR A 144 6.78 -22.14 13.71
CA THR A 144 5.71 -21.60 12.90
C THR A 144 5.29 -20.21 13.36
N GLY A 145 4.73 -19.43 12.42
CA GLY A 145 4.29 -18.08 12.65
C GLY A 145 2.90 -17.96 13.25
N VAL A 146 2.52 -16.72 13.47
CA VAL A 146 1.18 -16.33 13.96
C VAL A 146 0.70 -15.08 13.24
N VAL A 147 -0.61 -14.90 13.17
CA VAL A 147 -1.26 -13.63 12.85
C VAL A 147 -1.73 -13.00 14.15
N SER A 148 -1.21 -11.83 14.45
CA SER A 148 -1.71 -10.99 15.55
C SER A 148 -2.88 -10.15 15.06
N ILE A 149 -3.90 -10.00 15.89
CA ILE A 149 -5.17 -9.36 15.55
C ILE A 149 -5.42 -8.25 16.56
N PHE A 150 -5.43 -7.02 16.09
CA PHE A 150 -5.70 -5.84 16.92
C PHE A 150 -7.04 -5.25 16.57
N PRO A 151 -7.98 -5.11 17.52
CA PRO A 151 -9.10 -4.20 17.35
C PRO A 151 -8.59 -2.77 17.15
N VAL A 152 -9.20 -2.02 16.25
CA VAL A 152 -8.93 -0.59 16.05
C VAL A 152 -10.05 0.20 16.71
N ASN A 153 -9.71 1.05 17.65
CA ASN A 153 -10.65 1.89 18.37
C ASN A 153 -11.13 3.06 17.49
N ALA A 154 -12.18 3.75 17.92
CA ALA A 154 -12.74 4.89 17.19
C ALA A 154 -11.78 6.07 17.03
N ASP A 155 -10.75 6.18 17.88
CA ASP A 155 -9.67 7.15 17.80
C ASP A 155 -8.47 6.63 16.99
N ASN A 156 -8.62 5.48 16.33
CA ASN A 156 -7.63 4.71 15.58
C ASN A 156 -6.50 4.10 16.42
N SER A 157 -6.47 4.27 17.73
CA SER A 157 -5.55 3.52 18.59
C SER A 157 -5.82 2.02 18.51
N LEU A 158 -4.78 1.19 18.67
CA LEU A 158 -4.96 -0.25 18.70
C LEU A 158 -5.38 -0.71 20.08
N GLY A 159 -6.42 -1.53 20.13
CA GLY A 159 -6.88 -2.17 21.34
C GLY A 159 -5.99 -3.33 21.77
N THR A 160 -6.38 -4.00 22.86
CA THR A 160 -5.70 -5.22 23.32
C THR A 160 -5.77 -6.29 22.23
N PRO A 161 -4.62 -6.86 21.78
CA PRO A 161 -4.63 -7.89 20.76
C PRO A 161 -5.37 -9.14 21.22
N LEU A 162 -6.05 -9.79 20.29
CA LEU A 162 -6.70 -11.08 20.53
C LEU A 162 -5.63 -12.18 20.67
N THR A 163 -6.09 -13.39 21.04
CA THR A 163 -5.22 -14.57 20.95
C THR A 163 -4.71 -14.72 19.52
N PRO A 164 -3.39 -14.75 19.28
CA PRO A 164 -2.85 -14.84 17.94
C PRO A 164 -3.30 -16.12 17.23
N GLN A 165 -3.68 -15.99 15.96
CA GLN A 165 -4.03 -17.11 15.11
C GLN A 165 -2.77 -17.85 14.67
N PRO A 166 -2.60 -19.15 14.98
CA PRO A 166 -1.49 -19.94 14.42
C PRO A 166 -1.57 -20.01 12.89
N VAL A 167 -0.42 -19.98 12.23
CA VAL A 167 -0.22 -20.19 10.80
C VAL A 167 0.99 -21.09 10.58
N GLY A 168 1.40 -21.32 9.34
CA GLY A 168 2.55 -22.14 9.04
C GLY A 168 3.90 -21.42 9.14
N ILE A 169 4.82 -21.82 8.28
CA ILE A 169 6.22 -21.36 8.33
C ILE A 169 6.37 -20.09 7.50
N LYS A 170 7.03 -19.08 8.07
CA LYS A 170 7.43 -17.84 7.38
C LYS A 170 6.28 -17.20 6.59
N PRO A 171 5.21 -16.73 7.24
CA PRO A 171 4.19 -15.92 6.58
C PRO A 171 4.82 -14.62 6.07
N VAL A 172 4.60 -14.30 4.78
CA VAL A 172 5.25 -13.18 4.07
C VAL A 172 4.27 -12.14 3.56
N GLY A 173 2.98 -12.47 3.49
CA GLY A 173 1.95 -11.56 3.01
C GLY A 173 0.60 -11.84 3.64
N ILE A 174 -0.26 -10.83 3.69
CA ILE A 174 -1.63 -10.92 4.20
C ILE A 174 -2.51 -9.93 3.46
N THR A 175 -3.73 -10.34 3.15
CA THR A 175 -4.77 -9.47 2.60
C THR A 175 -6.11 -9.74 3.28
N VAL A 176 -6.96 -8.71 3.36
CA VAL A 176 -8.31 -8.79 3.92
C VAL A 176 -9.30 -8.45 2.82
N SER A 177 -10.26 -9.32 2.61
CA SER A 177 -11.31 -9.16 1.60
C SER A 177 -12.15 -7.91 1.82
N TYR A 178 -12.38 -7.18 0.73
CA TYR A 178 -13.15 -5.96 0.78
C TYR A 178 -14.65 -6.20 1.11
N PHE A 179 -15.26 -7.25 0.53
CA PHE A 179 -16.70 -7.52 0.69
C PHE A 179 -17.02 -8.83 1.38
N ASN A 180 -16.16 -9.85 1.29
CA ASN A 180 -16.51 -11.21 1.68
C ASN A 180 -16.06 -11.59 3.10
N HIS A 181 -15.37 -10.69 3.79
CA HIS A 181 -14.85 -10.90 5.15
C HIS A 181 -13.94 -12.14 5.26
N PHE A 182 -13.10 -12.36 4.25
CA PHE A 182 -12.04 -13.36 4.31
C PHE A 182 -10.69 -12.68 4.57
N VAL A 183 -9.79 -13.42 5.19
CA VAL A 183 -8.39 -13.06 5.37
C VAL A 183 -7.54 -14.16 4.78
N TYR A 184 -6.59 -13.80 3.92
CA TYR A 184 -5.69 -14.75 3.30
C TYR A 184 -4.25 -14.42 3.67
N VAL A 185 -3.53 -15.44 4.14
CA VAL A 185 -2.12 -15.35 4.52
C VAL A 185 -1.31 -16.20 3.56
N VAL A 186 -0.32 -15.62 2.91
CA VAL A 186 0.62 -16.37 2.08
C VAL A 186 1.89 -16.63 2.85
N GLU A 187 2.41 -17.84 2.74
CA GLU A 187 3.57 -18.33 3.47
C GLU A 187 4.54 -19.15 2.62
N GLN A 188 5.79 -19.14 3.01
CA GLN A 188 6.85 -19.97 2.43
C GLN A 188 7.03 -21.21 3.30
N GLN A 189 6.20 -22.25 3.07
CA GLN A 189 6.18 -23.46 3.90
C GLN A 189 7.50 -24.24 3.85
N THR A 190 8.14 -24.26 2.69
CA THR A 190 9.48 -24.83 2.47
C THR A 190 10.25 -23.94 1.49
N THR A 191 11.48 -24.31 1.14
CA THR A 191 12.24 -23.64 0.08
C THR A 191 11.68 -23.88 -1.33
N THR A 192 10.69 -24.78 -1.47
CA THR A 192 10.10 -25.17 -2.75
C THR A 192 8.57 -25.23 -2.74
N THR A 193 7.94 -24.83 -1.65
CA THR A 193 6.48 -24.91 -1.50
C THR A 193 5.96 -23.69 -0.75
N GLY A 194 5.16 -22.88 -1.42
CA GLY A 194 4.35 -21.84 -0.81
C GLY A 194 2.90 -22.27 -0.64
N LEU A 195 2.23 -21.72 0.36
CA LEU A 195 0.81 -21.96 0.63
C LEU A 195 0.08 -20.63 0.83
N ILE A 196 -1.21 -20.63 0.53
CA ILE A 196 -2.17 -19.64 0.99
C ILE A 196 -3.06 -20.30 2.03
N LEU A 197 -3.18 -19.69 3.20
CA LEU A 197 -4.13 -20.07 4.24
C LEU A 197 -5.29 -19.08 4.20
N GLY A 198 -6.52 -19.59 4.06
CA GLY A 198 -7.74 -18.80 4.04
C GLY A 198 -8.49 -18.89 5.38
N PHE A 199 -9.04 -17.77 5.81
CA PHE A 199 -9.84 -17.64 7.04
C PHE A 199 -11.08 -16.83 6.77
N SER A 200 -12.20 -17.17 7.43
CA SER A 200 -13.33 -16.26 7.58
C SER A 200 -13.10 -15.36 8.79
N GLN A 201 -13.35 -14.06 8.62
CA GLN A 201 -13.28 -13.05 9.67
C GLN A 201 -14.62 -12.93 10.38
N ASN A 202 -14.62 -12.96 11.70
CA ASN A 202 -15.76 -12.50 12.47
C ASN A 202 -15.73 -10.97 12.53
N THR A 203 -16.65 -10.30 11.87
CA THR A 203 -16.67 -8.83 11.72
C THR A 203 -16.91 -8.07 13.05
N THR A 204 -17.36 -8.75 14.09
CA THR A 204 -17.58 -8.15 15.42
C THR A 204 -16.34 -8.28 16.31
N THR A 205 -15.65 -9.41 16.22
CA THR A 205 -14.54 -9.73 17.13
C THR A 205 -13.17 -9.73 16.46
N GLY A 206 -13.11 -9.74 15.12
CA GLY A 206 -11.88 -9.88 14.35
C GLY A 206 -11.31 -11.31 14.32
N ALA A 207 -11.90 -12.25 15.08
CA ALA A 207 -11.40 -13.62 15.16
C ALA A 207 -11.43 -14.33 13.82
N LEU A 208 -10.40 -15.15 13.56
CA LEU A 208 -10.22 -15.87 12.32
C LEU A 208 -10.57 -17.35 12.48
N THR A 209 -11.32 -17.90 11.52
CA THR A 209 -11.67 -19.33 11.46
C THR A 209 -11.23 -19.89 10.10
N PRO A 210 -10.45 -21.01 10.03
CA PRO A 210 -10.04 -21.57 8.77
C PRO A 210 -11.21 -21.90 7.84
N VAL A 211 -11.11 -21.53 6.56
CA VAL A 211 -12.08 -21.89 5.52
C VAL A 211 -11.83 -23.32 5.01
N SER A 212 -12.79 -23.88 4.28
CA SER A 212 -12.63 -25.19 3.61
C SER A 212 -11.42 -25.18 2.67
N GLY A 213 -10.53 -26.14 2.81
CA GLY A 213 -9.24 -26.23 2.11
C GLY A 213 -8.05 -25.71 2.94
N THR A 214 -8.32 -25.05 4.08
CA THR A 214 -7.31 -24.70 5.06
C THR A 214 -7.51 -25.53 6.33
N THR A 215 -6.46 -26.20 6.81
CA THR A 215 -6.47 -26.88 8.11
C THR A 215 -5.27 -26.44 8.92
N ILE A 216 -5.48 -26.26 10.20
CA ILE A 216 -4.44 -25.90 11.17
C ILE A 216 -4.60 -26.81 12.38
N SER A 217 -3.54 -27.53 12.72
CA SER A 217 -3.47 -28.34 13.93
C SER A 217 -2.19 -28.03 14.71
N GLY A 218 -2.26 -28.12 16.03
CA GLY A 218 -1.17 -27.72 16.92
C GLY A 218 -1.38 -26.33 17.52
N THR A 219 -0.32 -25.79 18.09
CA THR A 219 -0.31 -24.49 18.78
C THR A 219 0.62 -23.49 18.09
N ALA A 220 0.52 -22.23 18.47
CA ALA A 220 1.42 -21.19 18.00
C ALA A 220 2.89 -21.61 18.19
N GLY A 221 3.70 -21.46 17.16
CA GLY A 221 5.11 -21.87 17.13
C GLY A 221 5.35 -23.35 16.79
N ASN A 222 4.32 -24.20 16.80
CA ASN A 222 4.40 -25.64 16.46
C ASN A 222 3.12 -26.13 15.78
N SER A 223 2.65 -25.41 14.77
CA SER A 223 1.46 -25.78 14.01
C SER A 223 1.83 -26.55 12.74
N VAL A 224 0.95 -27.49 12.34
CA VAL A 224 0.97 -28.14 11.04
C VAL A 224 -0.20 -27.61 10.24
N VAL A 225 0.06 -27.15 9.03
CA VAL A 225 -0.95 -26.51 8.17
C VAL A 225 -1.05 -27.19 6.82
N THR A 226 -2.24 -27.14 6.25
CA THR A 226 -2.50 -27.34 4.82
C THR A 226 -3.27 -26.15 4.30
N GLY A 227 -3.05 -25.80 3.03
CA GLY A 227 -3.68 -24.67 2.37
C GLY A 227 -3.67 -24.82 0.87
N PHE A 228 -3.89 -23.73 0.17
CA PHE A 228 -3.87 -23.69 -1.29
C PHE A 228 -2.44 -23.47 -1.78
N ALA A 229 -2.02 -24.21 -2.83
CA ALA A 229 -0.66 -24.09 -3.35
C ALA A 229 -0.40 -22.68 -3.94
N ALA A 230 0.64 -22.01 -3.48
CA ALA A 230 1.01 -20.64 -3.83
C ALA A 230 2.35 -20.54 -4.58
N GLY A 231 2.73 -21.56 -5.32
CA GLY A 231 4.00 -21.59 -6.04
C GLY A 231 5.17 -22.08 -5.20
N VAL A 232 6.37 -21.61 -5.55
CA VAL A 232 7.64 -22.07 -4.97
C VAL A 232 8.09 -21.17 -3.81
N VAL A 233 8.25 -19.86 -4.08
CA VAL A 233 8.67 -18.85 -3.08
C VAL A 233 7.77 -17.64 -3.24
N PRO A 234 6.55 -17.69 -2.69
CA PRO A 234 5.66 -16.54 -2.75
C PRO A 234 6.22 -15.36 -1.96
N SER A 235 5.95 -14.14 -2.43
CA SER A 235 6.47 -12.90 -1.83
C SER A 235 5.40 -11.92 -1.37
N ALA A 236 4.30 -11.81 -2.10
CA ALA A 236 3.22 -10.91 -1.75
C ALA A 236 1.87 -11.45 -2.23
N ILE A 237 0.78 -10.93 -1.67
CA ILE A 237 -0.59 -11.27 -2.00
C ILE A 237 -1.44 -10.01 -2.04
N ALA A 238 -2.32 -9.90 -3.03
CA ALA A 238 -3.35 -8.87 -3.09
C ALA A 238 -4.67 -9.45 -3.57
N GLU A 239 -5.76 -8.87 -3.12
CA GLU A 239 -7.11 -9.21 -3.54
C GLU A 239 -7.69 -8.10 -4.41
N GLU A 240 -8.36 -8.51 -5.48
CA GLU A 240 -9.14 -7.60 -6.30
C GLU A 240 -10.28 -6.98 -5.46
N PRO A 241 -10.49 -5.64 -5.49
CA PRO A 241 -11.52 -4.99 -4.70
C PRO A 241 -12.93 -5.57 -4.76
N PRO A 242 -13.45 -6.08 -5.91
CA PRO A 242 -14.69 -6.84 -5.92
C PRO A 242 -14.64 -8.18 -5.17
N SER A 243 -13.49 -8.55 -4.60
CA SER A 243 -13.30 -9.77 -3.78
C SER A 243 -13.62 -11.09 -4.50
N ARG A 244 -13.38 -11.12 -5.82
CA ARG A 244 -13.59 -12.32 -6.66
C ARG A 244 -12.30 -13.06 -6.94
N SER A 245 -11.17 -12.36 -6.85
CA SER A 245 -9.88 -12.85 -7.29
C SER A 245 -8.75 -12.45 -6.34
N ILE A 246 -7.79 -13.35 -6.20
CA ILE A 246 -6.56 -13.13 -5.43
C ILE A 246 -5.38 -13.41 -6.35
N TYR A 247 -4.32 -12.63 -6.17
CA TYR A 247 -3.08 -12.79 -6.91
C TYR A 247 -1.89 -12.84 -5.96
N VAL A 248 -0.95 -13.73 -6.28
CA VAL A 248 0.28 -13.96 -5.51
C VAL A 248 1.47 -13.90 -6.45
N THR A 249 2.52 -13.20 -6.04
CA THR A 249 3.81 -13.21 -6.73
C THR A 249 4.69 -14.35 -6.25
N ASP A 250 5.30 -15.10 -7.19
CA ASP A 250 6.27 -16.17 -6.93
C ASP A 250 7.65 -15.75 -7.43
N GLN A 251 8.53 -15.42 -6.49
CA GLN A 251 9.88 -14.93 -6.77
C GLN A 251 10.75 -15.95 -7.51
N ALA A 252 10.65 -17.22 -7.15
CA ALA A 252 11.52 -18.23 -7.71
C ALA A 252 11.13 -18.63 -9.13
N ALA A 253 9.84 -18.64 -9.41
CA ALA A 253 9.31 -19.01 -10.72
C ALA A 253 9.16 -17.81 -11.67
N ASN A 254 9.27 -16.55 -11.17
CA ASN A 254 8.97 -15.34 -11.90
C ASN A 254 7.54 -15.36 -12.45
N HIS A 255 6.58 -15.61 -11.55
CA HIS A 255 5.17 -15.75 -11.90
C HIS A 255 4.28 -14.87 -11.04
N LEU A 256 3.16 -14.45 -11.63
CA LEU A 256 1.95 -14.00 -10.97
C LEU A 256 0.94 -15.17 -11.02
N ILE A 257 0.48 -15.63 -9.86
CA ILE A 257 -0.47 -16.74 -9.74
C ILE A 257 -1.83 -16.17 -9.34
N GLY A 258 -2.87 -16.44 -10.13
CA GLY A 258 -4.22 -15.99 -9.87
C GLY A 258 -5.13 -17.10 -9.35
N PHE A 259 -6.06 -16.71 -8.47
CA PHE A 259 -7.09 -17.58 -7.89
C PHE A 259 -8.46 -16.92 -7.95
N THR A 260 -9.48 -17.70 -8.24
CA THR A 260 -10.88 -17.31 -8.04
C THR A 260 -11.28 -17.63 -6.60
N VAL A 261 -11.90 -16.65 -5.93
CA VAL A 261 -12.44 -16.80 -4.57
C VAL A 261 -13.82 -17.45 -4.66
N LEU A 262 -13.99 -18.60 -4.01
CA LEU A 262 -15.27 -19.29 -3.91
C LEU A 262 -16.16 -18.68 -2.79
N PRO A 263 -17.49 -18.85 -2.84
CA PRO A 263 -18.40 -18.24 -1.85
C PRO A 263 -18.11 -18.61 -0.38
N ALA A 264 -17.47 -19.77 -0.15
CA ALA A 264 -17.07 -20.20 1.20
C ALA A 264 -15.61 -19.84 1.55
N GLY A 265 -14.94 -18.97 0.77
CA GLY A 265 -13.57 -18.53 1.01
C GLY A 265 -12.49 -19.52 0.50
N GLY A 266 -12.88 -20.64 -0.09
CA GLY A 266 -11.92 -21.53 -0.77
C GLY A 266 -11.35 -20.87 -2.02
N LEU A 267 -10.16 -21.30 -2.45
CA LEU A 267 -9.48 -20.77 -3.64
C LEU A 267 -9.39 -21.81 -4.74
N LEU A 268 -9.70 -21.39 -5.96
CA LEU A 268 -9.56 -22.21 -7.16
C LEU A 268 -8.52 -21.55 -8.08
N PRO A 269 -7.40 -22.24 -8.43
CA PRO A 269 -6.42 -21.71 -9.36
C PRO A 269 -7.06 -21.34 -10.72
N MET A 270 -6.66 -20.20 -11.29
CA MET A 270 -7.13 -19.77 -12.61
C MET A 270 -6.59 -20.67 -13.72
N VAL A 271 -7.45 -21.04 -14.66
CA VAL A 271 -7.12 -22.01 -15.74
C VAL A 271 -5.99 -21.51 -16.65
N ASN A 272 -5.91 -20.19 -16.87
CA ASN A 272 -4.93 -19.59 -17.78
C ASN A 272 -3.66 -19.09 -17.07
N GLY A 273 -3.53 -19.30 -15.76
CA GLY A 273 -2.32 -18.99 -15.00
C GLY A 273 -1.33 -20.17 -14.95
N PRO A 274 -0.16 -20.00 -14.37
CA PRO A 274 0.39 -18.72 -13.90
C PRO A 274 0.81 -17.80 -15.05
N PHE A 275 0.86 -16.48 -14.75
CA PHE A 275 1.25 -15.45 -15.71
C PHE A 275 2.73 -15.10 -15.51
N ALA A 276 3.51 -15.01 -16.60
CA ALA A 276 4.93 -14.65 -16.50
C ALA A 276 5.11 -13.20 -16.02
N THR A 277 6.10 -12.97 -15.16
CA THR A 277 6.55 -11.65 -14.69
C THR A 277 8.00 -11.41 -15.07
N GLY A 278 8.53 -10.22 -14.80
CA GLY A 278 9.96 -9.97 -14.79
C GLY A 278 10.69 -10.74 -13.68
N LEU A 279 12.00 -10.49 -13.56
CA LEU A 279 12.86 -11.26 -12.67
C LEU A 279 12.64 -10.89 -11.19
N PHE A 280 12.34 -11.89 -10.37
CA PHE A 280 12.19 -11.79 -8.93
C PHE A 280 11.06 -10.81 -8.53
N PRO A 281 9.79 -11.14 -8.81
CA PRO A 281 8.67 -10.30 -8.42
C PRO A 281 8.58 -10.21 -6.88
N ALA A 282 8.72 -8.99 -6.35
CA ALA A 282 8.85 -8.74 -4.92
C ALA A 282 7.52 -8.35 -4.25
N ASN A 283 6.71 -7.57 -4.96
CA ASN A 283 5.46 -7.03 -4.43
C ASN A 283 4.46 -6.79 -5.56
N LEU A 284 3.19 -6.66 -5.21
CA LEU A 284 2.12 -6.29 -6.16
C LEU A 284 1.10 -5.40 -5.49
N THR A 285 0.41 -4.62 -6.31
CA THR A 285 -0.79 -3.85 -5.93
C THR A 285 -1.85 -3.97 -7.01
N ILE A 286 -3.09 -3.74 -6.63
CA ILE A 286 -4.22 -3.65 -7.57
C ILE A 286 -4.73 -2.22 -7.51
N ASP A 287 -5.06 -1.65 -8.65
CA ASP A 287 -5.60 -0.30 -8.72
C ASP A 287 -6.96 -0.21 -7.99
N PRO A 288 -7.37 0.97 -7.50
CA PRO A 288 -8.62 1.11 -6.74
C PRO A 288 -9.88 0.70 -7.51
N THR A 289 -9.83 0.65 -8.84
CA THR A 289 -10.97 0.21 -9.67
C THR A 289 -11.05 -1.31 -9.82
N GLY A 290 -10.02 -2.05 -9.42
CA GLY A 290 -9.94 -3.50 -9.54
C GLY A 290 -9.70 -4.01 -10.97
N LYS A 291 -9.18 -3.15 -11.87
CA LYS A 291 -8.98 -3.48 -13.29
C LYS A 291 -7.55 -3.78 -13.65
N LEU A 292 -6.61 -3.34 -12.83
CA LEU A 292 -5.19 -3.39 -13.15
C LEU A 292 -4.39 -3.93 -11.96
N ILE A 293 -3.45 -4.83 -12.26
CA ILE A 293 -2.45 -5.33 -11.31
C ILE A 293 -1.10 -4.75 -11.71
N TYR A 294 -0.33 -4.28 -10.75
CA TYR A 294 1.05 -3.86 -10.95
C TYR A 294 1.99 -4.69 -10.09
N VAL A 295 2.99 -5.27 -10.72
CA VAL A 295 4.00 -6.13 -10.10
C VAL A 295 5.37 -5.48 -10.21
N VAL A 296 6.08 -5.32 -9.10
CA VAL A 296 7.48 -4.87 -9.11
C VAL A 296 8.42 -6.05 -9.10
N ASN A 297 9.41 -6.01 -9.99
CA ASN A 297 10.40 -7.04 -10.22
C ASN A 297 11.76 -6.59 -9.71
N TYR A 298 12.17 -7.07 -8.53
CA TYR A 298 13.35 -6.60 -7.82
C TYR A 298 14.65 -6.72 -8.64
N ASN A 299 14.91 -7.91 -9.18
CA ASN A 299 16.12 -8.13 -10.00
C ASN A 299 15.98 -7.58 -11.44
N GLY A 300 14.75 -7.40 -11.90
CA GLY A 300 14.45 -6.79 -13.21
C GLY A 300 14.55 -5.26 -13.19
N SER A 301 14.45 -4.62 -12.01
CA SER A 301 14.33 -3.16 -11.86
C SER A 301 13.20 -2.61 -12.73
N THR A 302 12.04 -3.26 -12.70
CA THR A 302 10.87 -2.93 -13.51
C THR A 302 9.58 -3.01 -12.69
N VAL A 303 8.56 -2.28 -13.16
CA VAL A 303 7.16 -2.52 -12.79
C VAL A 303 6.39 -2.94 -14.04
N GLU A 304 5.54 -3.96 -13.90
CA GLU A 304 4.73 -4.51 -14.98
C GLU A 304 3.25 -4.42 -14.63
N GLY A 305 2.41 -4.01 -15.61
CA GLY A 305 0.97 -3.96 -15.48
C GLY A 305 0.27 -5.14 -16.16
N TYR A 306 -0.82 -5.62 -15.56
CA TYR A 306 -1.71 -6.66 -16.11
C TYR A 306 -3.14 -6.17 -16.03
N MET A 307 -3.94 -6.43 -17.07
CA MET A 307 -5.38 -6.18 -17.00
C MET A 307 -6.10 -7.37 -16.37
N ILE A 308 -7.07 -7.07 -15.53
CA ILE A 308 -8.00 -8.06 -14.97
C ILE A 308 -9.24 -8.09 -15.86
N ASP A 309 -9.59 -9.27 -16.35
CA ASP A 309 -10.87 -9.52 -16.98
C ASP A 309 -11.99 -9.48 -15.91
N GLU A 310 -12.86 -8.49 -15.97
CA GLU A 310 -13.88 -8.27 -14.93
C GLU A 310 -14.88 -9.44 -14.79
N ALA A 311 -15.03 -10.27 -15.81
CA ALA A 311 -15.97 -11.40 -15.78
C ALA A 311 -15.35 -12.65 -15.15
N THR A 312 -14.06 -12.86 -15.35
CA THR A 312 -13.36 -14.11 -14.97
C THR A 312 -12.30 -13.91 -13.90
N GLY A 313 -11.89 -12.66 -13.63
CA GLY A 313 -10.74 -12.34 -12.80
C GLY A 313 -9.40 -12.75 -13.43
N THR A 314 -9.38 -13.20 -14.68
CA THR A 314 -8.15 -13.66 -15.33
C THR A 314 -7.26 -12.46 -15.62
N ALA A 315 -6.00 -12.51 -15.16
CA ALA A 315 -5.01 -11.52 -15.56
C ALA A 315 -4.60 -11.80 -17.02
N SER A 316 -4.69 -10.81 -17.89
CA SER A 316 -4.09 -10.88 -19.21
C SER A 316 -2.63 -10.43 -19.12
N GLY A 317 -1.73 -11.04 -19.90
CA GLY A 317 -0.33 -10.63 -19.95
C GLY A 317 -0.18 -9.13 -20.21
N ALA A 318 0.94 -8.58 -19.82
CA ALA A 318 1.25 -7.15 -19.88
C ALA A 318 0.73 -6.51 -21.17
N VAL A 319 -0.26 -5.64 -21.02
CA VAL A 319 -0.83 -4.91 -22.16
C VAL A 319 0.21 -3.90 -22.61
N GLY A 320 0.88 -4.23 -23.72
CA GLY A 320 1.95 -3.43 -24.30
C GLY A 320 3.12 -3.34 -23.35
N ALA A 321 4.08 -4.24 -23.47
CA ALA A 321 5.46 -4.21 -22.93
C ALA A 321 5.82 -3.04 -21.97
N PHE A 322 5.10 -2.88 -20.89
CA PHE A 322 5.34 -1.83 -19.91
C PHE A 322 6.11 -2.38 -18.70
N ALA A 323 7.30 -2.91 -19.00
CA ALA A 323 8.34 -2.85 -18.02
C ALA A 323 8.90 -1.43 -18.08
N THR A 324 8.33 -0.49 -17.36
CA THR A 324 9.01 0.78 -17.17
C THR A 324 10.17 0.55 -16.21
N GLY A 325 11.32 1.16 -16.51
CA GLY A 325 12.45 1.14 -15.60
C GLY A 325 12.10 1.90 -14.34
N THR A 326 12.06 1.20 -13.22
CA THR A 326 12.08 1.82 -11.90
C THR A 326 13.52 2.26 -11.56
N GLY A 327 13.73 2.83 -10.39
CA GLY A 327 15.05 2.76 -9.79
C GLY A 327 15.42 1.30 -9.49
N THR A 328 16.66 1.04 -9.06
CA THR A 328 17.16 -0.32 -8.87
C THR A 328 16.65 -0.99 -7.60
N GLY A 329 16.28 -2.26 -7.73
CA GLY A 329 15.78 -3.08 -6.64
C GLY A 329 14.46 -2.60 -6.04
N PRO A 330 13.38 -2.49 -6.84
CA PRO A 330 12.08 -2.11 -6.32
C PRO A 330 11.54 -3.16 -5.34
N THR A 331 11.11 -2.72 -4.16
CA THR A 331 10.67 -3.59 -3.06
C THR A 331 9.17 -3.53 -2.82
N CYS A 332 8.54 -2.41 -3.11
CA CYS A 332 7.13 -2.19 -2.83
C CYS A 332 6.51 -1.28 -3.89
N VAL A 333 5.20 -1.41 -4.09
CA VAL A 333 4.42 -0.64 -5.04
C VAL A 333 3.07 -0.26 -4.43
N ALA A 334 2.62 0.97 -4.67
CA ALA A 334 1.29 1.42 -4.32
C ALA A 334 0.74 2.37 -5.38
N VAL A 335 -0.57 2.30 -5.58
CA VAL A 335 -1.34 3.24 -6.41
C VAL A 335 -1.97 4.27 -5.50
N ASP A 336 -2.02 5.52 -5.94
CA ASP A 336 -2.70 6.58 -5.21
C ASP A 336 -4.20 6.29 -5.10
N PRO A 337 -4.76 6.25 -3.87
CA PRO A 337 -6.15 5.86 -3.66
C PRO A 337 -7.15 6.98 -3.93
N ALA A 338 -6.70 8.23 -4.12
CA ALA A 338 -7.56 9.37 -4.33
C ALA A 338 -8.01 9.48 -5.79
N LEU A 339 -7.05 9.45 -6.71
CA LEU A 339 -7.27 9.62 -8.14
C LEU A 339 -7.18 8.29 -8.90
N GLY A 340 -6.33 7.37 -8.44
CA GLY A 340 -5.99 6.16 -9.18
C GLY A 340 -5.11 6.43 -10.41
N ASP A 341 -4.53 7.62 -10.48
CA ASP A 341 -3.78 8.11 -11.63
C ASP A 341 -2.27 7.91 -11.51
N PHE A 342 -1.76 7.68 -10.30
CA PHE A 342 -0.34 7.62 -10.04
C PHE A 342 0.06 6.35 -9.29
N LEU A 343 1.21 5.83 -9.66
CA LEU A 343 1.85 4.68 -9.04
C LEU A 343 3.22 5.07 -8.53
N TYR A 344 3.58 4.57 -7.35
CA TYR A 344 4.89 4.82 -6.75
C TYR A 344 5.56 3.51 -6.36
N THR A 345 6.88 3.42 -6.58
CA THR A 345 7.70 2.27 -6.16
C THR A 345 8.85 2.72 -5.28
N SER A 346 9.11 1.98 -4.19
CA SER A 346 10.30 2.16 -3.37
C SER A 346 11.46 1.34 -3.94
N ASN A 347 12.63 1.96 -4.14
CA ASN A 347 13.78 1.33 -4.79
C ASN A 347 14.95 1.24 -3.80
N SER A 348 15.22 0.03 -3.29
CA SER A 348 16.09 -0.17 -2.14
C SER A 348 17.59 -0.03 -2.45
N LEU A 349 18.01 -0.25 -3.70
CA LEU A 349 19.42 -0.25 -4.06
C LEU A 349 19.96 1.13 -4.47
N ASP A 350 19.11 2.01 -4.97
CA ASP A 350 19.50 3.40 -5.31
C ASP A 350 18.87 4.46 -4.41
N ASN A 351 18.08 4.05 -3.42
CA ASN A 351 17.49 4.92 -2.40
C ASN A 351 16.54 5.97 -2.97
N THR A 352 15.68 5.56 -3.89
CA THR A 352 14.74 6.45 -4.56
C THR A 352 13.29 5.98 -4.45
N VAL A 353 12.37 6.88 -4.80
CA VAL A 353 10.97 6.58 -5.14
C VAL A 353 10.78 6.87 -6.62
N THR A 354 10.33 5.91 -7.40
CA THR A 354 9.88 6.17 -8.77
C THR A 354 8.39 6.48 -8.76
N GLY A 355 8.00 7.55 -9.44
CA GLY A 355 6.60 7.91 -9.67
C GLY A 355 6.25 7.73 -11.15
N GLU A 356 5.08 7.16 -11.40
CA GLU A 356 4.55 6.92 -12.73
C GLU A 356 3.08 7.31 -12.82
N ARG A 357 2.67 7.83 -13.98
CA ARG A 357 1.26 8.09 -14.29
C ARG A 357 0.67 6.86 -14.96
N LEU A 358 -0.50 6.46 -14.50
CA LEU A 358 -1.28 5.37 -15.07
C LEU A 358 -2.12 5.85 -16.25
N SER A 359 -2.20 5.02 -17.29
CA SER A 359 -3.22 5.15 -18.33
C SER A 359 -4.44 4.33 -17.91
N PRO A 360 -5.57 4.94 -17.56
CA PRO A 360 -6.70 4.22 -16.95
C PRO A 360 -7.35 3.18 -17.88
N ASN A 361 -7.16 3.33 -19.21
CA ASN A 361 -7.75 2.43 -20.19
C ASN A 361 -6.84 1.28 -20.61
N THR A 362 -5.52 1.43 -20.44
CA THR A 362 -4.54 0.46 -20.94
C THR A 362 -3.61 -0.07 -19.86
N GLY A 363 -3.63 0.52 -18.67
CA GLY A 363 -2.67 0.19 -17.61
C GLY A 363 -1.23 0.62 -17.91
N GLY A 364 -1.03 1.36 -19.03
CA GLY A 364 0.29 1.84 -19.42
C GLY A 364 0.85 2.83 -18.42
N LEU A 365 2.18 2.79 -18.21
CA LEU A 365 2.88 3.61 -17.26
C LEU A 365 3.76 4.63 -17.98
N GLN A 366 3.78 5.85 -17.46
CA GLN A 366 4.63 6.94 -17.94
C GLN A 366 5.25 7.65 -16.76
N GLY A 367 6.59 7.78 -16.73
CA GLY A 367 7.28 8.48 -15.65
C GLY A 367 6.74 9.88 -15.42
N VAL A 368 6.46 10.23 -14.16
CA VAL A 368 6.06 11.59 -13.79
C VAL A 368 7.26 12.53 -13.82
N GLN A 369 7.01 13.83 -13.91
CA GLN A 369 8.05 14.83 -13.96
C GLN A 369 8.96 14.73 -12.72
N ASN A 370 10.28 14.81 -12.95
CA ASN A 370 11.34 14.73 -11.93
C ASN A 370 11.51 13.37 -11.24
N SER A 371 10.79 12.33 -11.68
CA SER A 371 11.04 10.96 -11.22
C SER A 371 12.41 10.45 -11.74
N PRO A 372 13.18 9.68 -10.94
CA PRO A 372 12.89 9.25 -9.56
C PRO A 372 13.23 10.32 -8.52
N PHE A 373 12.57 10.25 -7.36
CA PHE A 373 12.73 11.17 -6.23
C PHE A 373 13.69 10.58 -5.19
N ASN A 374 14.57 11.41 -4.61
CA ASN A 374 15.49 10.96 -3.58
C ASN A 374 14.77 10.62 -2.28
N GLY A 375 15.16 9.53 -1.65
CA GLY A 375 14.75 9.10 -0.32
C GLY A 375 15.94 8.88 0.61
N SER A 376 15.66 8.56 1.86
CA SER A 376 16.65 8.04 2.79
C SER A 376 17.11 6.65 2.34
N ALA A 377 18.27 6.19 2.82
CA ALA A 377 18.84 4.96 2.29
C ALA A 377 18.09 3.69 2.73
N ALA A 378 18.12 2.69 1.87
CA ALA A 378 17.50 1.38 2.04
C ALA A 378 15.97 1.46 2.27
N PRO A 379 15.19 2.02 1.30
CA PRO A 379 13.73 1.91 1.31
C PRO A 379 13.25 0.47 1.43
N THR A 380 12.22 0.26 2.23
CA THR A 380 11.62 -1.07 2.43
C THR A 380 10.24 -1.18 1.82
N CYS A 381 9.33 -0.28 2.17
CA CYS A 381 7.99 -0.23 1.57
C CYS A 381 7.43 1.19 1.61
N LEU A 382 6.33 1.42 0.90
CA LEU A 382 5.62 2.70 0.90
C LEU A 382 4.09 2.49 0.96
N ALA A 383 3.40 3.51 1.45
CA ALA A 383 1.94 3.60 1.39
C ALA A 383 1.55 5.00 0.92
N VAL A 384 0.40 5.08 0.26
CA VAL A 384 -0.19 6.33 -0.20
C VAL A 384 -1.46 6.63 0.58
N VAL A 385 -1.60 7.87 1.02
CA VAL A 385 -2.75 8.37 1.79
C VAL A 385 -3.37 9.54 1.04
N PRO A 386 -4.69 9.58 0.85
CA PRO A 386 -5.35 10.71 0.20
C PRO A 386 -5.30 11.96 1.11
N ASN A 387 -5.27 13.16 0.51
CA ASN A 387 -5.34 14.40 1.25
C ASN A 387 -6.78 14.78 1.57
N GLY A 388 -7.21 14.61 2.82
CA GLY A 388 -8.49 15.08 3.36
C GLY A 388 -9.71 14.65 2.52
N PRO A 389 -10.52 15.60 1.99
CA PRO A 389 -11.75 15.29 1.27
C PRO A 389 -11.55 14.73 -0.15
N HIS A 390 -10.32 14.57 -0.62
CA HIS A 390 -10.06 13.78 -1.83
C HIS A 390 -10.36 12.32 -1.48
N ALA A 391 -11.65 11.98 -1.66
CA ALA A 391 -12.14 10.65 -1.32
C ALA A 391 -11.37 9.58 -2.11
N THR A 392 -11.05 8.49 -1.43
CA THR A 392 -10.68 7.24 -2.10
C THR A 392 -11.71 6.93 -3.18
N GLN A 393 -11.29 6.44 -4.32
CA GLN A 393 -12.24 6.00 -5.36
C GLN A 393 -13.19 4.98 -4.74
N THR A 394 -14.50 5.25 -4.88
CA THR A 394 -15.51 4.32 -4.40
C THR A 394 -15.54 3.13 -5.35
N ILE A 395 -15.20 1.96 -4.84
CA ILE A 395 -15.40 0.72 -5.57
C ILE A 395 -16.90 0.48 -5.65
N ILE A 396 -17.43 0.52 -6.85
CA ILE A 396 -18.82 0.14 -7.12
C ILE A 396 -18.81 -1.36 -7.37
N PRO A 397 -19.48 -2.17 -6.52
CA PRO A 397 -19.49 -3.63 -6.65
C PRO A 397 -20.20 -4.09 -7.92
#